data_1de2cfef30de062886d23b9dec9ad5b1
#
_entry.id   1de2cfef30de062886d23b9dec9ad5b1
#
_cell.length_a   1.000
_cell.length_b   1.000
_cell.length_c   1.000
_cell.angle_alpha   90.00
_cell.angle_beta   90.00
_cell.angle_gamma   90.00
#
_symmetry.space_group_name_H-M   'P 1'
#
loop_
_entity.id
_entity.type
_entity.pdbx_description
1 polymer ?
#
loop_
_entity_poly.entity_id
_entity_poly.type
_entity_poly.pdbx_seq_one_letter_code
_entity_poly.pdbx_strand_id
1 'polypeptide(L)'
;MTKAKLSQIISRELLEAIESGKYPPGSKLPTENELAAQFGVSRIPIREALSVLRAAGVITSRQGGGSFVEERVGSGILHNLTIENEDAEMIKHLFEMRKVLEPEAAFLAAQRRTPEHLESMWKALRWLEEELADENKITLEADLEFHRSMFLATQNPVMIQAMENLTSLYERALNITLQPNLGLKEKRKAVYKEHYDILLAIEMEEPELARIQCSIHLRNVEKKLSLFM
;
A
#
# COMPACT_ATOMS: atom_id res chain seq x y z
N MET A 1 -16.05 -29.23 19.67
CA MET A 1 -15.24 -28.08 19.23
C MET A 1 -15.43 -26.96 20.26
N THR A 2 -14.37 -26.34 20.75
CA THR A 2 -14.45 -25.22 21.67
C THR A 2 -15.01 -23.98 20.93
N LYS A 3 -15.80 -23.14 21.62
CA LYS A 3 -16.43 -21.91 21.04
C LYS A 3 -15.43 -20.98 20.34
N ALA A 4 -14.23 -20.82 20.91
CA ALA A 4 -13.15 -20.01 20.32
C ALA A 4 -12.65 -20.57 18.96
N LYS A 5 -12.66 -21.89 18.78
CA LYS A 5 -12.26 -22.52 17.51
C LYS A 5 -13.32 -22.33 16.41
N LEU A 6 -14.60 -22.20 16.81
CA LEU A 6 -15.71 -22.01 15.87
C LEU A 6 -15.77 -20.56 15.33
N SER A 7 -15.59 -19.56 16.19
CA SER A 7 -15.55 -18.15 15.74
C SER A 7 -14.36 -17.88 14.82
N GLN A 8 -13.21 -18.53 15.04
CA GLN A 8 -12.04 -18.44 14.13
C GLN A 8 -12.31 -19.06 12.75
N ILE A 9 -13.02 -20.19 12.70
CA ILE A 9 -13.40 -20.81 11.42
C ILE A 9 -14.37 -19.88 10.68
N ILE A 10 -15.40 -19.38 11.35
CA ILE A 10 -16.38 -18.48 10.76
C ILE A 10 -15.74 -17.19 10.26
N SER A 11 -14.85 -16.57 11.04
CA SER A 11 -14.16 -15.35 10.60
C SER A 11 -13.32 -15.58 9.36
N ARG A 12 -12.64 -16.72 9.25
CA ARG A 12 -11.88 -17.08 8.07
C ARG A 12 -12.76 -17.31 6.84
N GLU A 13 -13.86 -18.08 6.97
CA GLU A 13 -14.78 -18.32 5.87
C GLU A 13 -15.48 -17.03 5.39
N LEU A 14 -15.80 -16.12 6.31
CA LEU A 14 -16.33 -14.80 5.94
C LEU A 14 -15.27 -13.95 5.24
N LEU A 15 -14.02 -13.99 5.67
CA LEU A 15 -12.92 -13.28 5.01
C LEU A 15 -12.71 -13.81 3.58
N GLU A 16 -12.65 -15.12 3.40
CA GLU A 16 -12.56 -15.76 2.07
C GLU A 16 -13.74 -15.39 1.17
N ALA A 17 -14.96 -15.29 1.72
CA ALA A 17 -16.14 -14.85 0.98
C ALA A 17 -16.06 -13.37 0.56
N ILE A 18 -15.44 -12.52 1.37
CA ILE A 18 -15.19 -11.11 1.05
C ILE A 18 -14.09 -11.01 -0.02
N GLU A 19 -12.97 -11.69 0.14
CA GLU A 19 -11.84 -11.69 -0.79
C GLU A 19 -12.21 -12.27 -2.17
N SER A 20 -13.07 -13.28 -2.20
CA SER A 20 -13.60 -13.84 -3.46
C SER A 20 -14.64 -12.95 -4.16
N GLY A 21 -15.02 -11.79 -3.56
CA GLY A 21 -16.00 -10.86 -4.11
C GLY A 21 -17.46 -11.26 -3.89
N LYS A 22 -17.76 -12.32 -3.15
CA LYS A 22 -19.14 -12.68 -2.78
C LYS A 22 -19.82 -11.56 -1.98
N TYR A 23 -19.05 -10.86 -1.15
CA TYR A 23 -19.43 -9.62 -0.49
C TYR A 23 -18.48 -8.52 -0.94
N PRO A 24 -18.83 -7.74 -1.97
CA PRO A 24 -17.94 -6.73 -2.52
C PRO A 24 -17.70 -5.57 -1.53
N PRO A 25 -16.61 -4.80 -1.70
CA PRO A 25 -16.35 -3.61 -0.90
C PRO A 25 -17.55 -2.67 -0.83
N GLY A 26 -17.82 -2.09 0.35
CA GLY A 26 -18.98 -1.24 0.62
C GLY A 26 -20.32 -1.97 0.79
N SER A 27 -20.39 -3.27 0.48
CA SER A 27 -21.65 -4.03 0.61
C SER A 27 -21.99 -4.34 2.06
N LYS A 28 -23.29 -4.50 2.32
CA LYS A 28 -23.80 -4.91 3.61
C LYS A 28 -23.68 -6.43 3.76
N LEU A 29 -23.11 -6.89 4.87
CA LEU A 29 -23.12 -8.30 5.25
C LEU A 29 -24.52 -8.72 5.73
N PRO A 30 -24.85 -10.03 5.62
CA PRO A 30 -26.03 -10.59 6.27
C PRO A 30 -26.03 -10.29 7.76
N THR A 31 -27.21 -10.18 8.33
CA THR A 31 -27.39 -9.95 9.79
C THR A 31 -26.84 -11.11 10.62
N GLU A 32 -26.57 -10.85 11.91
CA GLU A 32 -26.15 -11.91 12.85
C GLU A 32 -27.09 -13.13 12.83
N ASN A 33 -28.40 -12.91 12.66
CA ASN A 33 -29.39 -13.98 12.60
C ASN A 33 -29.29 -14.80 11.32
N GLU A 34 -29.13 -14.12 10.17
CA GLU A 34 -28.97 -14.78 8.87
C GLU A 34 -27.66 -15.55 8.80
N LEU A 35 -26.56 -14.98 9.31
CA LEU A 35 -25.28 -15.68 9.40
C LEU A 35 -25.37 -16.88 10.35
N ALA A 36 -26.04 -16.74 11.50
CA ALA A 36 -26.24 -17.84 12.43
C ALA A 36 -27.01 -19.00 11.76
N ALA A 37 -28.05 -18.70 10.98
CA ALA A 37 -28.78 -19.69 10.20
C ALA A 37 -27.91 -20.31 9.08
N GLN A 38 -27.13 -19.51 8.36
CA GLN A 38 -26.25 -19.96 7.28
C GLN A 38 -25.18 -20.92 7.78
N PHE A 39 -24.56 -20.61 8.93
CA PHE A 39 -23.50 -21.43 9.53
C PHE A 39 -24.02 -22.56 10.43
N GLY A 40 -25.33 -22.61 10.69
CA GLY A 40 -25.93 -23.62 11.59
C GLY A 40 -25.47 -23.50 13.03
N VAL A 41 -25.22 -22.28 13.52
CA VAL A 41 -24.67 -22.00 14.86
C VAL A 41 -25.52 -21.00 15.63
N SER A 42 -25.26 -20.84 16.95
CA SER A 42 -25.83 -19.74 17.72
C SER A 42 -25.22 -18.39 17.34
N ARG A 43 -25.85 -17.28 17.74
CA ARG A 43 -25.37 -15.92 17.47
C ARG A 43 -24.03 -15.57 18.12
N ILE A 44 -23.66 -16.22 19.21
CA ILE A 44 -22.44 -15.88 19.98
C ILE A 44 -21.18 -16.02 19.13
N PRO A 45 -20.88 -17.18 18.50
CA PRO A 45 -19.68 -17.30 17.65
C PRO A 45 -19.72 -16.40 16.42
N ILE A 46 -20.91 -16.05 15.90
CA ILE A 46 -21.04 -15.06 14.82
C ILE A 46 -20.60 -13.67 15.29
N ARG A 47 -21.06 -13.21 16.45
CA ARG A 47 -20.66 -11.91 17.01
C ARG A 47 -19.18 -11.84 17.30
N GLU A 48 -18.58 -12.91 17.81
CA GLU A 48 -17.13 -13.02 18.02
C GLU A 48 -16.39 -12.94 16.69
N ALA A 49 -16.82 -13.69 15.66
CA ALA A 49 -16.23 -13.66 14.32
C ALA A 49 -16.32 -12.26 13.69
N LEU A 50 -17.50 -11.63 13.73
CA LEU A 50 -17.67 -10.25 13.24
C LEU A 50 -16.83 -9.25 14.05
N SER A 51 -16.64 -9.48 15.35
CA SER A 51 -15.77 -8.63 16.18
C SER A 51 -14.30 -8.75 15.77
N VAL A 52 -13.83 -9.97 15.42
CA VAL A 52 -12.48 -10.21 14.88
C VAL A 52 -12.30 -9.49 13.55
N LEU A 53 -13.25 -9.65 12.61
CA LEU A 53 -13.19 -8.98 11.31
C LEU A 53 -13.25 -7.46 11.41
N ARG A 54 -13.99 -6.94 12.40
CA ARG A 54 -14.05 -5.50 12.68
C ARG A 54 -12.74 -4.98 13.28
N ALA A 55 -12.16 -5.72 14.22
CA ALA A 55 -10.85 -5.40 14.80
C ALA A 55 -9.73 -5.47 13.74
N ALA A 56 -9.89 -6.33 12.73
CA ALA A 56 -8.99 -6.42 11.59
C ALA A 56 -9.25 -5.37 10.50
N GLY A 57 -10.26 -4.48 10.67
CA GLY A 57 -10.59 -3.46 9.68
C GLY A 57 -11.20 -3.99 8.37
N VAL A 58 -11.65 -5.26 8.37
CA VAL A 58 -12.27 -5.88 7.18
C VAL A 58 -13.72 -5.41 7.01
N ILE A 59 -14.38 -5.16 8.14
CA ILE A 59 -15.78 -4.70 8.18
C ILE A 59 -15.95 -3.55 9.18
N THR A 60 -16.94 -2.71 8.94
CA THR A 60 -17.39 -1.65 9.85
C THR A 60 -18.83 -1.88 10.30
N SER A 61 -19.22 -1.25 11.42
CA SER A 61 -20.60 -1.25 11.90
C SER A 61 -21.18 0.14 11.84
N ARG A 62 -22.36 0.27 11.22
CA ARG A 62 -23.13 1.52 11.24
C ARG A 62 -24.26 1.39 12.27
N GLN A 63 -24.44 2.41 13.11
CA GLN A 63 -25.48 2.39 14.16
C GLN A 63 -26.87 2.18 13.53
N GLY A 64 -27.56 1.11 13.90
CA GLY A 64 -28.84 0.71 13.31
C GLY A 64 -28.75 0.09 11.90
N GLY A 65 -27.59 0.09 11.24
CA GLY A 65 -27.41 -0.34 9.85
C GLY A 65 -26.91 -1.77 9.66
N GLY A 66 -26.21 -2.33 10.64
CA GLY A 66 -25.54 -3.65 10.54
C GLY A 66 -24.05 -3.56 10.21
N SER A 67 -23.47 -4.65 9.74
CA SER A 67 -22.05 -4.73 9.34
C SER A 67 -21.91 -4.55 7.83
N PHE A 68 -20.89 -3.80 7.41
CA PHE A 68 -20.58 -3.52 6.02
C PHE A 68 -19.11 -3.88 5.74
N VAL A 69 -18.83 -4.40 4.55
CA VAL A 69 -17.46 -4.64 4.10
C VAL A 69 -16.78 -3.28 3.88
N GLU A 70 -15.57 -3.12 4.38
CA GLU A 70 -14.80 -1.91 4.12
C GLU A 70 -14.48 -1.78 2.62
N GLU A 71 -14.41 -0.56 2.12
CA GLU A 71 -14.13 -0.31 0.71
C GLU A 71 -12.71 -0.75 0.32
N ARG A 72 -11.82 -0.85 1.32
CA ARG A 72 -10.46 -1.39 1.18
C ARG A 72 -10.24 -2.48 2.23
N VAL A 73 -10.46 -3.73 1.85
CA VAL A 73 -10.19 -4.90 2.70
C VAL A 73 -8.68 -5.10 2.79
N GLY A 74 -8.14 -5.08 4.00
CA GLY A 74 -6.73 -5.40 4.25
C GLY A 74 -5.92 -4.36 5.03
N SER A 75 -6.56 -3.30 5.48
CA SER A 75 -5.89 -2.23 6.21
C SER A 75 -6.05 -2.36 7.73
N GLY A 76 -5.50 -3.40 8.33
CA GLY A 76 -5.47 -3.61 9.78
C GLY A 76 -5.15 -2.36 10.62
N ILE A 77 -4.35 -2.46 11.65
CA ILE A 77 -4.00 -1.36 12.60
C ILE A 77 -3.57 -0.05 11.91
N LEU A 78 -2.99 -0.13 10.69
CA LEU A 78 -2.56 1.04 9.92
C LEU A 78 -3.71 1.78 9.22
N HIS A 79 -4.89 1.15 9.04
CA HIS A 79 -6.06 1.85 8.48
C HIS A 79 -6.70 2.83 9.47
N ASN A 80 -6.53 2.61 10.77
CA ASN A 80 -6.96 3.56 11.80
C ASN A 80 -6.08 4.82 11.88
N LEU A 81 -5.02 4.89 11.07
CA LEU A 81 -4.38 6.15 10.74
C LEU A 81 -5.28 6.91 9.72
N THR A 82 -6.56 7.09 10.08
CA THR A 82 -7.45 8.02 9.36
C THR A 82 -6.91 9.43 9.59
N ILE A 83 -6.20 9.89 8.59
CA ILE A 83 -5.75 11.27 8.51
C ILE A 83 -7.00 12.08 8.14
N GLU A 84 -7.77 12.51 9.13
CA GLU A 84 -8.98 13.32 8.92
C GLU A 84 -8.66 14.75 8.48
N ASN A 85 -7.41 15.17 8.56
CA ASN A 85 -6.92 16.45 8.06
C ASN A 85 -5.59 16.24 7.33
N GLU A 86 -5.21 17.22 6.50
CA GLU A 86 -3.91 17.33 5.84
C GLU A 86 -2.79 17.44 6.90
N ASP A 87 -2.52 16.33 7.58
CA ASP A 87 -1.57 16.31 8.68
C ASP A 87 -0.16 16.22 8.09
N ALA A 88 0.44 17.40 7.88
CA ALA A 88 1.82 17.54 7.44
C ALA A 88 2.78 16.71 8.30
N GLU A 89 2.48 16.55 9.59
CA GLU A 89 3.26 15.75 10.52
C GLU A 89 3.21 14.26 10.19
N MET A 90 2.06 13.73 9.80
CA MET A 90 1.92 12.33 9.39
C MET A 90 2.70 12.03 8.10
N ILE A 91 2.70 12.94 7.14
CA ILE A 91 3.51 12.81 5.93
C ILE A 91 5.00 12.79 6.28
N LYS A 92 5.44 13.62 7.22
CA LYS A 92 6.81 13.62 7.72
C LYS A 92 7.18 12.28 8.36
N HIS A 93 6.33 11.73 9.23
CA HIS A 93 6.54 10.41 9.83
C HIS A 93 6.55 9.29 8.78
N LEU A 94 5.71 9.37 7.76
CA LEU A 94 5.78 8.45 6.62
C LEU A 94 7.15 8.53 5.92
N PHE A 95 7.67 9.73 5.69
CA PHE A 95 8.99 9.90 5.07
C PHE A 95 10.13 9.35 5.94
N GLU A 96 10.04 9.47 7.25
CA GLU A 96 10.99 8.83 8.17
C GLU A 96 10.99 7.31 7.99
N MET A 97 9.81 6.71 7.89
CA MET A 97 9.67 5.28 7.65
C MET A 97 10.15 4.88 6.24
N ARG A 98 9.80 5.65 5.21
CA ARG A 98 10.27 5.43 3.82
C ARG A 98 11.79 5.37 3.76
N LYS A 99 12.48 6.30 4.41
CA LYS A 99 13.96 6.36 4.47
C LYS A 99 14.60 5.13 5.11
N VAL A 100 13.86 4.38 5.92
CA VAL A 100 14.32 3.12 6.51
C VAL A 100 13.98 1.93 5.62
N LEU A 101 12.74 1.86 5.11
CA LEU A 101 12.25 0.66 4.42
C LEU A 101 12.65 0.59 2.95
N GLU A 102 12.57 1.69 2.21
CA GLU A 102 12.79 1.66 0.76
C GLU A 102 14.25 1.40 0.35
N PRO A 103 15.27 1.98 1.01
CA PRO A 103 16.65 1.62 0.70
C PRO A 103 16.94 0.13 0.95
N GLU A 104 16.39 -0.44 2.03
CA GLU A 104 16.51 -1.88 2.30
C GLU A 104 15.70 -2.72 1.30
N ALA A 105 14.55 -2.22 0.84
CA ALA A 105 13.80 -2.88 -0.23
C ALA A 105 14.60 -2.89 -1.54
N ALA A 106 15.24 -1.79 -1.92
CA ALA A 106 16.11 -1.73 -3.09
C ALA A 106 17.31 -2.70 -2.99
N PHE A 107 17.94 -2.75 -1.81
CA PHE A 107 19.01 -3.70 -1.52
C PHE A 107 18.57 -5.16 -1.71
N LEU A 108 17.45 -5.54 -1.08
CA LEU A 108 16.91 -6.90 -1.18
C LEU A 108 16.40 -7.22 -2.58
N ALA A 109 15.82 -6.24 -3.28
CA ALA A 109 15.40 -6.38 -4.66
C ALA A 109 16.60 -6.71 -5.56
N ALA A 110 17.74 -6.03 -5.40
CA ALA A 110 18.95 -6.32 -6.17
C ALA A 110 19.46 -7.75 -5.94
N GLN A 111 19.28 -8.31 -4.74
CA GLN A 111 19.67 -9.68 -4.41
C GLN A 111 18.69 -10.75 -4.88
N ARG A 112 17.40 -10.42 -5.01
CA ARG A 112 16.32 -11.41 -5.13
C ARG A 112 15.44 -11.27 -6.35
N ARG A 113 15.59 -10.17 -7.12
CA ARG A 113 14.75 -9.95 -8.31
C ARG A 113 14.81 -11.12 -9.27
N THR A 114 13.70 -11.38 -9.93
CA THR A 114 13.60 -12.27 -11.08
C THR A 114 13.51 -11.46 -12.37
N PRO A 115 13.64 -12.07 -13.56
CA PRO A 115 13.41 -11.37 -14.83
C PRO A 115 12.03 -10.71 -14.90
N GLU A 116 11.00 -11.34 -14.35
CA GLU A 116 9.62 -10.81 -14.32
C GLU A 116 9.50 -9.56 -13.44
N HIS A 117 10.21 -9.52 -12.31
CA HIS A 117 10.29 -8.34 -11.47
C HIS A 117 10.97 -7.17 -12.19
N LEU A 118 12.07 -7.43 -12.90
CA LEU A 118 12.75 -6.41 -13.70
C LEU A 118 11.85 -5.89 -14.81
N GLU A 119 11.15 -6.76 -15.52
CA GLU A 119 10.21 -6.35 -16.57
C GLU A 119 9.11 -5.43 -16.02
N SER A 120 8.56 -5.75 -14.82
CA SER A 120 7.55 -4.93 -14.15
C SER A 120 8.11 -3.55 -13.78
N MET A 121 9.32 -3.49 -13.24
CA MET A 121 9.98 -2.22 -12.88
C MET A 121 10.30 -1.39 -14.12
N TRP A 122 10.80 -2.01 -15.20
CA TRP A 122 11.03 -1.33 -16.46
C TRP A 122 9.74 -0.82 -17.09
N LYS A 123 8.64 -1.56 -16.97
CA LYS A 123 7.31 -1.12 -17.42
C LYS A 123 6.84 0.11 -16.66
N ALA A 124 6.97 0.12 -15.34
CA ALA A 124 6.63 1.29 -14.52
C ALA A 124 7.48 2.51 -14.87
N LEU A 125 8.78 2.31 -15.11
CA LEU A 125 9.68 3.38 -15.50
C LEU A 125 9.37 3.95 -16.90
N ARG A 126 9.03 3.10 -17.89
CA ARG A 126 8.56 3.56 -19.21
C ARG A 126 7.26 4.34 -19.10
N TRP A 127 6.33 3.88 -18.28
CA TRP A 127 5.08 4.62 -18.02
C TRP A 127 5.38 6.01 -17.43
N LEU A 128 6.30 6.09 -16.47
CA LEU A 128 6.76 7.36 -15.91
C LEU A 128 7.34 8.28 -17.02
N GLU A 129 8.14 7.73 -17.93
CA GLU A 129 8.71 8.48 -19.06
C GLU A 129 7.64 9.00 -20.02
N GLU A 130 6.66 8.18 -20.37
CA GLU A 130 5.53 8.56 -21.23
C GLU A 130 4.73 9.72 -20.61
N GLU A 131 4.48 9.67 -19.29
CA GLU A 131 3.78 10.74 -18.59
C GLU A 131 4.59 12.04 -18.49
N LEU A 132 5.91 12.00 -18.62
CA LEU A 132 6.74 13.19 -18.68
C LEU A 132 6.48 14.05 -19.93
N ALA A 133 5.90 13.50 -20.99
CA ALA A 133 5.57 14.22 -22.21
C ALA A 133 4.49 15.30 -21.98
N ASP A 134 3.59 15.12 -21.02
CA ASP A 134 2.61 16.12 -20.59
C ASP A 134 3.11 16.86 -19.34
N GLU A 135 3.57 18.09 -19.52
CA GLU A 135 4.14 18.91 -18.42
C GLU A 135 3.14 19.23 -17.30
N ASN A 136 1.84 19.12 -17.57
CA ASN A 136 0.77 19.40 -16.62
C ASN A 136 0.24 18.16 -15.91
N LYS A 137 0.75 16.97 -16.24
CA LYS A 137 0.33 15.71 -15.62
C LYS A 137 1.20 15.38 -14.40
N ILE A 138 0.53 15.02 -13.29
CA ILE A 138 1.20 14.44 -12.12
C ILE A 138 1.44 12.95 -12.42
N THR A 139 2.67 12.49 -12.25
CA THR A 139 3.10 11.11 -12.53
C THR A 139 2.88 10.18 -11.33
N LEU A 140 1.75 10.34 -10.63
CA LEU A 140 1.49 9.69 -9.34
C LEU A 140 1.43 8.17 -9.45
N GLU A 141 0.61 7.66 -10.39
CA GLU A 141 0.37 6.23 -10.51
C GLU A 141 1.63 5.49 -11.01
N ALA A 142 2.38 6.08 -11.92
CA ALA A 142 3.60 5.49 -12.44
C ALA A 142 4.72 5.46 -11.38
N ASP A 143 4.83 6.52 -10.58
CA ASP A 143 5.80 6.61 -9.47
C ASP A 143 5.48 5.57 -8.38
N LEU A 144 4.20 5.48 -7.99
CA LEU A 144 3.73 4.48 -7.02
C LEU A 144 3.97 3.05 -7.50
N GLU A 145 3.67 2.75 -8.77
CA GLU A 145 3.87 1.42 -9.36
C GLU A 145 5.35 1.04 -9.43
N PHE A 146 6.25 2.00 -9.65
CA PHE A 146 7.68 1.76 -9.57
C PHE A 146 8.10 1.30 -8.18
N HIS A 147 7.71 2.05 -7.13
CA HIS A 147 8.03 1.68 -5.75
C HIS A 147 7.40 0.35 -5.37
N ARG A 148 6.14 0.11 -5.74
CA ARG A 148 5.45 -1.16 -5.52
C ARG A 148 6.19 -2.33 -6.16
N SER A 149 6.60 -2.21 -7.43
CA SER A 149 7.35 -3.23 -8.15
C SER A 149 8.70 -3.53 -7.49
N MET A 150 9.38 -2.52 -6.94
CA MET A 150 10.61 -2.69 -6.16
C MET A 150 10.36 -3.50 -4.89
N PHE A 151 9.27 -3.23 -4.15
CA PHE A 151 8.91 -4.04 -2.98
C PHE A 151 8.57 -5.49 -3.34
N LEU A 152 7.86 -5.73 -4.45
CA LEU A 152 7.58 -7.09 -4.94
C LEU A 152 8.88 -7.85 -5.24
N ALA A 153 9.88 -7.17 -5.81
CA ALA A 153 11.19 -7.76 -6.11
C ALA A 153 11.98 -8.17 -4.85
N THR A 154 11.63 -7.67 -3.67
CA THR A 154 12.24 -8.12 -2.40
C THR A 154 11.91 -9.58 -2.07
N GLN A 155 10.82 -10.12 -2.62
CA GLN A 155 10.26 -11.44 -2.27
C GLN A 155 10.05 -11.62 -0.76
N ASN A 156 9.88 -10.52 -0.03
CA ASN A 156 9.60 -10.52 1.40
C ASN A 156 8.12 -10.18 1.63
N PRO A 157 7.27 -11.18 1.96
CA PRO A 157 5.84 -10.97 2.08
C PRO A 157 5.47 -9.94 3.17
N VAL A 158 6.28 -9.80 4.21
CA VAL A 158 6.04 -8.82 5.28
C VAL A 158 6.28 -7.40 4.78
N MET A 159 7.35 -7.16 4.02
CA MET A 159 7.63 -5.85 3.43
C MET A 159 6.61 -5.49 2.35
N ILE A 160 6.21 -6.45 1.51
CA ILE A 160 5.18 -6.27 0.49
C ILE A 160 3.86 -5.86 1.16
N GLN A 161 3.42 -6.60 2.18
CA GLN A 161 2.20 -6.28 2.90
C GLN A 161 2.27 -4.92 3.63
N ALA A 162 3.43 -4.55 4.17
CA ALA A 162 3.63 -3.24 4.77
C ALA A 162 3.45 -2.11 3.75
N MET A 163 4.01 -2.26 2.54
CA MET A 163 3.83 -1.30 1.44
C MET A 163 2.37 -1.20 1.01
N GLU A 164 1.69 -2.33 0.79
CA GLU A 164 0.27 -2.37 0.39
C GLU A 164 -0.63 -1.68 1.44
N ASN A 165 -0.39 -1.91 2.72
CA ASN A 165 -1.14 -1.28 3.81
C ASN A 165 -0.92 0.24 3.90
N LEU A 166 0.16 0.76 3.35
CA LEU A 166 0.52 2.17 3.36
C LEU A 166 0.23 2.87 2.02
N THR A 167 -0.28 2.15 1.03
CA THR A 167 -0.47 2.67 -0.35
C THR A 167 -1.24 3.99 -0.36
N SER A 168 -2.35 4.12 0.38
CA SER A 168 -3.14 5.35 0.43
C SER A 168 -2.37 6.55 1.01
N LEU A 169 -1.49 6.28 1.98
CA LEU A 169 -0.64 7.30 2.58
C LEU A 169 0.48 7.71 1.61
N TYR A 170 1.04 6.74 0.87
CA TYR A 170 1.99 6.98 -0.20
C TYR A 170 1.40 7.85 -1.32
N GLU A 171 0.20 7.50 -1.82
CA GLU A 171 -0.52 8.29 -2.85
C GLU A 171 -0.65 9.76 -2.44
N ARG A 172 -1.03 10.03 -1.19
CA ARG A 172 -1.16 11.38 -0.65
C ARG A 172 0.19 12.11 -0.58
N ALA A 173 1.21 11.42 -0.07
CA ALA A 173 2.55 11.98 0.02
C ALA A 173 3.15 12.29 -1.36
N LEU A 174 2.99 11.38 -2.33
CA LEU A 174 3.43 11.57 -3.70
C LEU A 174 2.70 12.73 -4.38
N ASN A 175 1.38 12.85 -4.18
CA ASN A 175 0.63 13.98 -4.71
C ASN A 175 1.21 15.31 -4.23
N ILE A 176 1.55 15.44 -2.94
CA ILE A 176 2.17 16.64 -2.38
C ILE A 176 3.58 16.87 -2.94
N THR A 177 4.39 15.82 -3.09
CA THR A 177 5.80 15.95 -3.50
C THR A 177 6.01 16.08 -5.01
N LEU A 178 5.05 15.63 -5.80
CA LEU A 178 5.12 15.71 -7.27
C LEU A 178 4.49 17.00 -7.83
N GLN A 179 3.47 17.57 -7.16
CA GLN A 179 2.87 18.84 -7.59
C GLN A 179 3.89 19.96 -7.85
N PRO A 180 4.90 20.18 -6.99
CA PRO A 180 5.91 21.21 -7.21
C PRO A 180 6.79 21.00 -8.44
N ASN A 181 6.71 19.84 -9.07
CA ASN A 181 7.45 19.52 -10.30
C ASN A 181 6.64 19.85 -11.57
N LEU A 182 5.34 20.16 -11.45
CA LEU A 182 4.49 20.52 -12.60
C LEU A 182 5.07 21.73 -13.36
N GLY A 183 5.10 21.62 -14.68
CA GLY A 183 5.68 22.65 -15.55
C GLY A 183 7.21 22.78 -15.48
N LEU A 184 7.89 22.01 -14.63
CA LEU A 184 9.35 22.08 -14.43
C LEU A 184 10.05 20.87 -15.04
N LYS A 185 10.24 20.90 -16.35
CA LYS A 185 10.79 19.80 -17.14
C LYS A 185 12.08 19.19 -16.56
N GLU A 186 13.02 20.02 -16.13
CA GLU A 186 14.30 19.54 -15.60
C GLU A 186 14.14 18.84 -14.24
N LYS A 187 13.22 19.30 -13.40
CA LYS A 187 12.94 18.60 -12.13
C LYS A 187 12.27 17.24 -12.35
N ARG A 188 11.38 17.17 -13.33
CA ARG A 188 10.69 15.92 -13.71
C ARG A 188 11.69 14.91 -14.28
N LYS A 189 12.58 15.34 -15.18
CA LYS A 189 13.68 14.51 -15.67
C LYS A 189 14.62 14.03 -14.58
N ALA A 190 14.89 14.88 -13.57
CA ALA A 190 15.72 14.48 -12.44
C ALA A 190 15.06 13.36 -11.63
N VAL A 191 13.75 13.42 -11.38
CA VAL A 191 12.99 12.33 -10.72
C VAL A 191 13.07 11.04 -11.51
N TYR A 192 12.82 11.10 -12.83
CA TYR A 192 12.96 9.93 -13.71
C TYR A 192 14.37 9.33 -13.63
N LYS A 193 15.40 10.18 -13.71
CA LYS A 193 16.78 9.72 -13.62
C LYS A 193 17.07 9.03 -12.28
N GLU A 194 16.56 9.53 -11.19
CA GLU A 194 16.71 8.92 -9.87
C GLU A 194 16.11 7.50 -9.85
N HIS A 195 14.91 7.30 -10.38
CA HIS A 195 14.28 5.98 -10.51
C HIS A 195 15.06 5.06 -11.45
N TYR A 196 15.54 5.59 -12.58
CA TYR A 196 16.39 4.85 -13.51
C TYR A 196 17.68 4.35 -12.82
N ASP A 197 18.37 5.20 -12.06
CA ASP A 197 19.60 4.86 -11.36
C ASP A 197 19.36 3.75 -10.30
N ILE A 198 18.21 3.77 -9.61
CA ILE A 198 17.80 2.71 -8.68
C ILE A 198 17.60 1.40 -9.44
N LEU A 199 16.81 1.43 -10.52
CA LEU A 199 16.51 0.24 -11.31
C LEU A 199 17.77 -0.37 -11.94
N LEU A 200 18.64 0.45 -12.46
CA LEU A 200 19.90 -0.01 -13.05
C LEU A 200 20.77 -0.73 -12.02
N ALA A 201 20.89 -0.19 -10.81
CA ALA A 201 21.63 -0.84 -9.72
C ALA A 201 20.99 -2.19 -9.30
N ILE A 202 19.64 -2.27 -9.29
CA ILE A 202 18.92 -3.52 -9.03
C ILE A 202 19.18 -4.54 -10.17
N GLU A 203 19.11 -4.12 -11.43
CA GLU A 203 19.34 -4.96 -12.60
C GLU A 203 20.77 -5.52 -12.61
N MET A 204 21.76 -4.68 -12.27
CA MET A 204 23.17 -5.05 -12.21
C MET A 204 23.56 -5.92 -11.00
N GLU A 205 22.62 -6.28 -10.14
CA GLU A 205 22.88 -7.03 -8.89
C GLU A 205 23.87 -6.34 -7.95
N GLU A 206 23.75 -5.00 -7.85
CA GLU A 206 24.60 -4.17 -6.99
C GLU A 206 23.80 -3.68 -5.76
N PRO A 207 23.63 -4.51 -4.70
CA PRO A 207 22.71 -4.21 -3.60
C PRO A 207 23.05 -2.93 -2.86
N GLU A 208 24.33 -2.70 -2.57
CA GLU A 208 24.75 -1.48 -1.86
C GLU A 208 24.54 -0.23 -2.70
N LEU A 209 24.77 -0.32 -4.02
CA LEU A 209 24.50 0.79 -4.93
C LEU A 209 23.00 1.09 -5.00
N ALA A 210 22.15 0.06 -5.09
CA ALA A 210 20.69 0.22 -5.10
C ALA A 210 20.19 0.92 -3.82
N ARG A 211 20.70 0.52 -2.65
CA ARG A 211 20.43 1.16 -1.36
C ARG A 211 20.81 2.64 -1.38
N ILE A 212 22.02 2.96 -1.86
CA ILE A 212 22.53 4.33 -1.92
C ILE A 212 21.69 5.18 -2.87
N GLN A 213 21.38 4.70 -4.07
CA GLN A 213 20.56 5.44 -5.04
C GLN A 213 19.15 5.72 -4.51
N CYS A 214 18.51 4.74 -3.89
CA CYS A 214 17.22 4.92 -3.24
C CYS A 214 17.30 5.97 -2.10
N SER A 215 18.34 5.93 -1.28
CA SER A 215 18.56 6.92 -0.22
C SER A 215 18.76 8.34 -0.77
N ILE A 216 19.44 8.48 -1.91
CA ILE A 216 19.62 9.78 -2.59
C ILE A 216 18.28 10.29 -3.10
N HIS A 217 17.49 9.44 -3.76
CA HIS A 217 16.15 9.76 -4.23
C HIS A 217 15.28 10.30 -3.08
N LEU A 218 15.13 9.55 -1.99
CA LEU A 218 14.29 9.96 -0.85
C LEU A 218 14.77 11.25 -0.19
N ARG A 219 16.08 11.47 -0.08
CA ARG A 219 16.64 12.74 0.41
C ARG A 219 16.26 13.93 -0.49
N ASN A 220 16.27 13.73 -1.80
CA ASN A 220 15.88 14.77 -2.75
C ASN A 220 14.38 15.07 -2.69
N VAL A 221 13.55 14.04 -2.47
CA VAL A 221 12.11 14.22 -2.25
C VAL A 221 11.84 14.96 -0.93
N GLU A 222 12.51 14.59 0.17
CA GLU A 222 12.38 15.25 1.48
C GLU A 222 12.75 16.74 1.44
N LYS A 223 13.81 17.11 0.70
CA LYS A 223 14.16 18.51 0.50
C LYS A 223 13.06 19.33 -0.17
N LYS A 224 12.25 18.69 -1.03
CA LYS A 224 11.09 19.37 -1.63
C LYS A 224 9.99 19.60 -0.61
N LEU A 225 9.71 18.61 0.25
CA LEU A 225 8.74 18.74 1.34
C LEU A 225 9.07 19.91 2.28
N SER A 226 10.33 20.06 2.68
CA SER A 226 10.76 21.13 3.60
C SER A 226 10.60 22.55 3.03
N LEU A 227 10.30 22.69 1.73
CA LEU A 227 10.00 23.97 1.10
C LEU A 227 8.50 24.32 1.14
N PHE A 228 7.63 23.37 1.51
CA PHE A 228 6.17 23.52 1.50
C PHE A 228 5.53 23.33 2.88
N MET A 229 6.32 22.99 3.88
CA MET A 229 5.95 22.86 5.29
C MET A 229 6.70 23.90 6.12
#